data_09360c104b539b5018272b6368da11ad
#
_entry.id   09360c104b539b5018272b6368da11ad
#
_cell.length_a   1.000
_cell.length_b   1.000
_cell.length_c   1.000
_cell.angle_alpha   90.00
_cell.angle_beta   90.00
_cell.angle_gamma   90.00
#
_symmetry.space_group_name_H-M   'P 1'
#
loop_
_entity.id
_entity.type
_entity.pdbx_description
1 polymer ?
#
loop_
_entity_poly.entity_id
_entity_poly.type
_entity_poly.pdbx_seq_one_letter_code
_entity_poly.pdbx_strand_id
1 'polypeptide(L)'
;DALLAPEQAVVFSTNAEEARAVARGHMSTYMGLPNYTNNLRRLGWGDEDLNTANGPSDKLVDAIVAWGTLEDIHARIKAHLDAGADHVSIQVLSANPTAVTMNEFKELASLIPSL
;
A
#
# COMPACT_ATOMS: atom_id res chain seq x y z
N ASP A 1 -6.48 8.76 -25.19
CA ASP A 1 -5.39 8.79 -24.21
C ASP A 1 -5.53 7.65 -23.22
N ALA A 2 -4.41 7.13 -22.72
CA ALA A 2 -4.41 6.05 -21.75
C ALA A 2 -4.76 6.58 -20.35
N LEU A 3 -5.58 5.83 -19.61
CA LEU A 3 -5.91 6.12 -18.20
C LEU A 3 -4.82 5.56 -17.30
N LEU A 4 -4.23 6.41 -16.46
CA LEU A 4 -3.28 5.97 -15.42
C LEU A 4 -4.03 5.81 -14.10
N ALA A 5 -4.23 4.57 -13.69
CA ALA A 5 -5.04 4.22 -12.53
C ALA A 5 -4.29 3.24 -11.59
N PRO A 6 -3.30 3.71 -10.82
CA PRO A 6 -2.58 2.86 -9.89
C PRO A 6 -3.47 2.37 -8.74
N GLU A 7 -3.11 1.21 -8.20
CA GLU A 7 -3.69 0.70 -6.96
C GLU A 7 -2.82 1.12 -5.77
N GLN A 8 -3.46 1.49 -4.67
CA GLN A 8 -2.79 1.79 -3.40
C GLN A 8 -3.41 0.97 -2.28
N ALA A 9 -2.64 0.05 -1.71
CA ALA A 9 -3.01 -0.66 -0.50
C ALA A 9 -2.80 0.24 0.72
N VAL A 10 -3.75 0.22 1.65
CA VAL A 10 -3.72 1.06 2.86
C VAL A 10 -4.06 0.25 4.11
N VAL A 11 -3.48 0.63 5.24
CA VAL A 11 -3.78 0.08 6.57
C VAL A 11 -4.09 1.23 7.53
N PHE A 12 -5.27 1.20 8.11
CA PHE A 12 -5.68 2.17 9.14
C PHE A 12 -5.15 1.74 10.51
N SER A 13 -3.88 1.95 10.74
CA SER A 13 -3.25 1.74 12.04
C SER A 13 -2.06 2.67 12.21
N THR A 14 -1.92 3.29 13.36
CA THR A 14 -0.76 4.11 13.73
C THR A 14 0.31 3.30 14.45
N ASN A 15 0.04 2.03 14.77
CA ASN A 15 1.02 1.11 15.33
C ASN A 15 1.85 0.52 14.19
N ALA A 16 3.12 0.89 14.12
CA ALA A 16 4.01 0.48 13.02
C ALA A 16 4.18 -1.04 12.92
N GLU A 17 4.32 -1.73 14.03
CA GLU A 17 4.48 -3.18 14.06
C GLU A 17 3.24 -3.89 13.51
N GLU A 18 2.05 -3.50 13.99
CA GLU A 18 0.77 -4.03 13.52
C GLU A 18 0.53 -3.73 12.05
N ALA A 19 0.71 -2.48 11.65
CA ALA A 19 0.47 -2.05 10.26
C ALA A 19 1.39 -2.80 9.28
N ARG A 20 2.68 -2.92 9.61
CA ARG A 20 3.63 -3.63 8.78
C ARG A 20 3.39 -5.15 8.76
N ALA A 21 2.91 -5.74 9.86
CA ALA A 21 2.52 -7.15 9.88
C ALA A 21 1.35 -7.42 8.93
N VAL A 22 0.32 -6.59 8.95
CA VAL A 22 -0.82 -6.66 8.02
C VAL A 22 -0.34 -6.49 6.57
N ALA A 23 0.49 -5.50 6.31
CA ALA A 23 1.05 -5.24 4.99
C ALA A 23 1.87 -6.42 4.46
N ARG A 24 2.73 -7.02 5.28
CA ARG A 24 3.53 -8.19 4.89
C ARG A 24 2.66 -9.41 4.59
N GLY A 25 1.59 -9.60 5.35
CA GLY A 25 0.62 -10.68 5.08
C GLY A 25 0.02 -10.55 3.68
N HIS A 26 -0.35 -9.35 3.28
CA HIS A 26 -0.85 -9.06 1.93
C HIS A 26 0.26 -9.22 0.87
N MET A 27 1.44 -8.66 1.11
CA MET A 27 2.56 -8.69 0.17
C MET A 27 3.12 -10.10 -0.05
N SER A 28 3.00 -11.01 0.92
CA SER A 28 3.60 -12.35 0.85
C SER A 28 3.17 -13.14 -0.39
N THR A 29 1.93 -12.97 -0.82
CA THR A 29 1.39 -13.61 -2.03
C THR A 29 2.14 -13.14 -3.28
N TYR A 30 2.38 -11.85 -3.39
CA TYR A 30 3.03 -11.22 -4.55
C TYR A 30 4.55 -11.42 -4.54
N MET A 31 5.17 -11.41 -3.37
CA MET A 31 6.61 -11.58 -3.22
C MET A 31 7.09 -12.98 -3.64
N GLY A 32 6.19 -13.94 -3.72
CA GLY A 32 6.47 -15.26 -4.28
C GLY A 32 6.44 -15.34 -5.81
N LEU A 33 6.06 -14.26 -6.49
CA LEU A 33 5.92 -14.21 -7.94
C LEU A 33 7.16 -13.57 -8.59
N PRO A 34 7.91 -14.31 -9.45
CA PRO A 34 9.13 -13.78 -10.06
C PRO A 34 8.94 -12.50 -10.88
N ASN A 35 7.82 -12.36 -11.57
CA ASN A 35 7.52 -11.16 -12.35
C ASN A 35 7.35 -9.93 -11.45
N TYR A 36 6.77 -10.08 -10.27
CA TYR A 36 6.61 -9.01 -9.31
C TYR A 36 7.95 -8.58 -8.71
N THR A 37 8.74 -9.53 -8.21
CA THR A 37 10.06 -9.25 -7.63
C THR A 37 11.05 -8.73 -8.66
N ASN A 38 11.02 -9.22 -9.89
CA ASN A 38 11.85 -8.70 -10.98
C ASN A 38 11.50 -7.25 -11.33
N ASN A 39 10.22 -6.89 -11.28
CA ASN A 39 9.81 -5.50 -11.47
C ASN A 39 10.34 -4.59 -10.37
N LEU A 40 10.28 -5.02 -9.12
CA LEU A 40 10.85 -4.29 -7.99
C LEU A 40 12.38 -4.11 -8.15
N ARG A 41 13.09 -5.14 -8.61
CA ARG A 41 14.52 -5.03 -8.92
C ARG A 41 14.82 -3.99 -10.01
N ARG A 42 14.00 -3.92 -11.04
CA ARG A 42 14.12 -2.88 -12.09
C ARG A 42 13.93 -1.48 -11.53
N LEU A 43 13.12 -1.34 -10.48
CA LEU A 43 12.91 -0.07 -9.76
C LEU A 43 14.02 0.26 -8.76
N GLY A 44 15.02 -0.62 -8.62
CA GLY A 44 16.20 -0.39 -7.78
C GLY A 44 16.20 -1.09 -6.42
N TRP A 45 15.19 -1.91 -6.12
CA TRP A 45 15.15 -2.68 -4.88
C TRP A 45 16.09 -3.90 -4.95
N GLY A 46 16.93 -4.06 -3.94
CA GLY A 46 17.88 -5.19 -3.86
C GLY A 46 17.40 -6.30 -2.94
N ASP A 47 18.20 -7.37 -2.85
CA ASP A 47 17.87 -8.53 -2.00
C ASP A 47 17.80 -8.18 -0.52
N GLU A 48 18.52 -7.15 -0.09
CA GLU A 48 18.47 -6.62 1.27
C GLU A 48 17.07 -6.12 1.66
N ASP A 49 16.25 -5.74 0.69
CA ASP A 49 14.86 -5.32 0.89
C ASP A 49 13.85 -6.40 0.52
N LEU A 50 14.17 -7.25 -0.46
CA LEU A 50 13.24 -8.26 -0.96
C LEU A 50 13.23 -9.54 -0.14
N ASN A 51 14.37 -9.93 0.44
CA ASN A 51 14.59 -11.22 1.07
C ASN A 51 15.20 -11.11 2.47
N THR A 52 14.57 -10.38 3.38
CA THR A 52 15.02 -10.39 4.77
C THR A 52 14.52 -11.65 5.49
N ALA A 53 15.04 -11.93 6.70
CA ALA A 53 14.59 -13.04 7.53
C ALA A 53 13.08 -13.00 7.85
N ASN A 54 12.49 -11.80 7.81
CA ASN A 54 11.08 -11.55 8.13
C ASN A 54 10.23 -11.18 6.89
N GLY A 55 10.70 -11.50 5.68
CA GLY A 55 10.07 -11.09 4.43
C GLY A 55 10.62 -9.77 3.89
N PRO A 56 9.80 -8.93 3.24
CA PRO A 56 10.28 -7.63 2.75
C PRO A 56 10.69 -6.70 3.89
N SER A 57 11.70 -5.86 3.65
CA SER A 57 12.16 -4.87 4.64
C SER A 57 11.07 -3.88 5.02
N ASP A 58 11.19 -3.25 6.17
CA ASP A 58 10.28 -2.17 6.58
C ASP A 58 10.23 -1.04 5.55
N LYS A 59 11.39 -0.71 4.98
CA LYS A 59 11.52 0.32 3.94
C LYS A 59 10.69 -0.02 2.70
N LEU A 60 10.76 -1.28 2.23
CA LEU A 60 9.97 -1.73 1.09
C LEU A 60 8.48 -1.77 1.40
N VAL A 61 8.11 -2.28 2.59
CA VAL A 61 6.72 -2.29 3.06
C VAL A 61 6.14 -0.88 3.06
N ASP A 62 6.83 0.08 3.65
CA ASP A 62 6.37 1.47 3.74
C ASP A 62 6.30 2.17 2.36
N ALA A 63 7.12 1.73 1.41
CA ALA A 63 7.07 2.25 0.04
C ALA A 63 5.84 1.75 -0.73
N ILE A 64 5.37 0.54 -0.46
CA ILE A 64 4.27 -0.09 -1.20
C ILE A 64 2.92 0.13 -0.52
N VAL A 65 2.86 0.02 0.81
CA VAL A 65 1.62 0.13 1.58
C VAL A 65 1.60 1.42 2.39
N ALA A 66 0.56 2.21 2.24
CA ALA A 66 0.33 3.39 3.06
C ALA A 66 -0.35 2.98 4.37
N TRP A 67 0.23 3.36 5.49
CA TRP A 67 -0.38 3.10 6.79
C TRP A 67 -0.25 4.33 7.70
N GLY A 68 -1.10 4.40 8.69
CA GLY A 68 -1.11 5.51 9.65
C GLY A 68 -2.50 6.09 9.85
N THR A 69 -2.54 7.40 10.01
CA THR A 69 -3.77 8.18 10.15
C THR A 69 -4.45 8.38 8.78
N LEU A 70 -5.69 8.88 8.82
CA LEU A 70 -6.38 9.28 7.60
C LEU A 70 -5.59 10.33 6.81
N GLU A 71 -4.90 11.23 7.50
CA GLU A 71 -4.04 12.25 6.86
C GLU A 71 -2.83 11.63 6.15
N ASP A 72 -2.20 10.62 6.74
CA ASP A 72 -1.07 9.90 6.13
C ASP A 72 -1.52 9.21 4.83
N ILE A 73 -2.67 8.57 4.88
CA ILE A 73 -3.27 7.89 3.72
C ILE A 73 -3.67 8.91 2.65
N HIS A 74 -4.28 10.03 3.04
CA HIS A 74 -4.61 11.12 2.12
C HIS A 74 -3.38 11.66 1.39
N ALA A 75 -2.28 11.88 2.12
CA ALA A 75 -1.03 12.35 1.53
C ALA A 75 -0.49 11.39 0.46
N ARG A 76 -0.58 10.08 0.69
CA ARG A 76 -0.16 9.07 -0.28
C ARG A 76 -1.06 9.07 -1.53
N ILE A 77 -2.37 9.15 -1.36
CA ILE A 77 -3.32 9.20 -2.49
C ILE A 77 -3.04 10.46 -3.31
N LYS A 78 -2.90 11.60 -2.64
CA LYS A 78 -2.59 12.87 -3.30
C LYS A 78 -1.27 12.82 -4.06
N ALA A 79 -0.25 12.16 -3.51
CA ALA A 79 1.04 12.02 -4.19
C ALA A 79 0.91 11.28 -5.54
N HIS A 80 0.05 10.26 -5.63
CA HIS A 80 -0.25 9.60 -6.90
C HIS A 80 -0.90 10.56 -7.91
N LEU A 81 -1.89 11.32 -7.45
CA LEU A 81 -2.59 12.30 -8.30
C LEU A 81 -1.65 13.42 -8.78
N ASP A 82 -0.83 13.94 -7.88
CA ASP A 82 0.16 14.99 -8.20
C ASP A 82 1.25 14.47 -9.16
N ALA A 83 1.54 13.17 -9.13
CA ALA A 83 2.47 12.53 -10.06
C ALA A 83 1.85 12.22 -11.44
N GLY A 84 0.56 12.48 -11.64
CA GLY A 84 -0.12 12.33 -12.92
C GLY A 84 -1.13 11.20 -13.02
N ALA A 85 -1.48 10.55 -11.91
CA ALA A 85 -2.55 9.55 -11.91
C ALA A 85 -3.90 10.22 -12.19
N ASP A 86 -4.72 9.57 -13.01
CA ASP A 86 -6.09 10.01 -13.31
C ASP A 86 -7.08 9.47 -12.29
N HIS A 87 -6.75 8.33 -11.68
CA HIS A 87 -7.56 7.62 -10.71
C HIS A 87 -6.66 6.83 -9.78
N VAL A 88 -7.04 6.65 -8.52
CA VAL A 88 -6.35 5.78 -7.57
C VAL A 88 -7.34 4.76 -7.01
N SER A 89 -7.09 3.48 -7.28
CA SER A 89 -7.85 2.38 -6.67
C SER A 89 -7.30 2.09 -5.29
N ILE A 90 -8.15 2.13 -4.27
CA ILE A 90 -7.73 1.92 -2.89
C ILE A 90 -8.17 0.53 -2.42
N GLN A 91 -7.22 -0.23 -1.89
CA GLN A 91 -7.46 -1.50 -1.24
C GLN A 91 -7.19 -1.35 0.26
N VAL A 92 -8.22 -1.47 1.08
CA VAL A 92 -8.09 -1.43 2.53
C VAL A 92 -7.73 -2.81 3.06
N LEU A 93 -6.58 -2.91 3.69
CA LEU A 93 -6.08 -4.15 4.30
C LEU A 93 -6.50 -4.23 5.76
N SER A 94 -6.79 -5.45 6.21
CA SER A 94 -7.13 -5.77 7.59
C SER A 94 -6.39 -7.02 8.04
N ALA A 95 -6.17 -7.14 9.36
CA ALA A 95 -5.63 -8.36 9.97
C ALA A 95 -6.55 -9.57 9.73
N ASN A 96 -7.85 -9.34 9.57
CA ASN A 96 -8.80 -10.35 9.14
C ASN A 96 -9.10 -10.17 7.64
N PRO A 97 -8.57 -11.04 6.76
CA PRO A 97 -8.70 -10.89 5.30
C PRO A 97 -10.14 -11.05 4.79
N THR A 98 -11.05 -11.58 5.61
CA THR A 98 -12.47 -11.73 5.26
C THR A 98 -13.35 -10.61 5.83
N ALA A 99 -12.77 -9.67 6.59
CA ALA A 99 -13.51 -8.56 7.17
C ALA A 99 -13.97 -7.58 6.08
N VAL A 100 -15.18 -7.05 6.26
CA VAL A 100 -15.67 -5.92 5.46
C VAL A 100 -15.23 -4.62 6.13
N THR A 101 -14.35 -3.87 5.48
CA THR A 101 -13.75 -2.64 6.00
C THR A 101 -14.62 -1.41 5.70
N MET A 102 -15.90 -1.48 6.03
CA MET A 102 -16.88 -0.44 5.67
C MET A 102 -16.62 0.89 6.38
N ASN A 103 -16.16 0.87 7.62
CA ASN A 103 -15.88 2.09 8.37
C ASN A 103 -14.71 2.85 7.75
N GLU A 104 -13.66 2.15 7.36
CA GLU A 104 -12.49 2.70 6.69
C GLU A 104 -12.88 3.31 5.33
N PHE A 105 -13.74 2.66 4.57
CA PHE A 105 -14.25 3.22 3.32
C PHE A 105 -15.09 4.48 3.53
N LYS A 106 -15.87 4.57 4.61
CA LYS A 106 -16.60 5.79 4.96
C LYS A 106 -15.66 6.94 5.31
N GLU A 107 -14.59 6.65 6.05
CA GLU A 107 -13.56 7.65 6.34
C GLU A 107 -12.86 8.12 5.06
N LEU A 108 -12.47 7.18 4.19
CA LEU A 108 -11.86 7.51 2.90
C LEU A 108 -12.77 8.36 2.02
N ALA A 109 -14.07 8.10 2.02
CA ALA A 109 -15.04 8.89 1.25
C ALA A 109 -15.04 10.37 1.65
N SER A 110 -14.72 10.68 2.90
CA SER A 110 -14.62 12.06 3.40
C SER A 110 -13.46 12.84 2.76
N LEU A 111 -12.47 12.15 2.18
CA LEU A 111 -11.32 12.77 1.54
C LEU A 111 -11.61 13.28 0.13
N ILE A 112 -12.63 12.73 -0.54
CA ILE A 112 -12.90 13.01 -1.96
C ILE A 112 -12.93 14.49 -2.29
N PRO A 113 -13.59 15.38 -1.50
CA PRO A 113 -13.64 16.81 -1.82
C PRO A 113 -12.27 17.51 -1.79
N SER A 114 -11.27 16.94 -1.11
CA SER A 114 -9.94 17.54 -0.94
C SER A 114 -8.85 16.93 -1.84
N LEU A 115 -9.23 16.00 -2.70
CA LEU A 115 -8.30 15.34 -3.61
C LEU A 115 -8.14 16.06 -4.96
#